data_ae2f18bc559b75df945aebb0c4c6b356
#
_entry.id   ae2f18bc559b75df945aebb0c4c6b356
#
_cell.length_a   1.000
_cell.length_b   1.000
_cell.length_c   1.000
_cell.angle_alpha   90.00
_cell.angle_beta   90.00
_cell.angle_gamma   90.00
#
_symmetry.space_group_name_H-M   'P 1'
#
loop_
_entity.id
_entity.type
_entity.pdbx_description
1 polymer ?
#
loop_
_entity_poly.entity_id
_entity_poly.type
_entity_poly.pdbx_seq_one_letter_code
_entity_poly.pdbx_strand_id
1 'polypeptide(L)'
;VGTEAPDFTITDSKTGKKIFQLSDKKTQKDKDGKTVPGVWTVLDFWASWCPDCRRDMPMVKAIYDKYNTKIQVVGVSFDTDEAKMKKYLGDNQYTWLQYCEFKKWKETKISKDYHISWIPTSYLINPEGKIAFSTVKAEEMMKKLDSLDQAGALKPAQVQTALKKVYNESIDPMAQIDEALAKARKNGKFVICQVGGNWCPWCLKFADFVEKNVAVNKMVNDHFEYIHVNYNRRKTAGDAA
;
A
#
# COMPACT_ATOMS: atom_id res chain seq x y z
N VAL A 1 -12.30 1.71 22.75
CA VAL A 1 -11.19 2.66 22.57
C VAL A 1 -10.18 2.43 23.69
N GLY A 2 -8.88 2.50 23.38
CA GLY A 2 -7.79 2.26 24.35
C GLY A 2 -7.32 0.81 24.45
N THR A 3 -8.06 -0.16 23.90
CA THR A 3 -7.67 -1.58 23.87
C THR A 3 -6.72 -1.88 22.72
N GLU A 4 -5.90 -2.92 22.86
CA GLU A 4 -5.08 -3.45 21.76
C GLU A 4 -5.95 -3.85 20.58
N ALA A 5 -5.55 -3.46 19.37
CA ALA A 5 -6.19 -3.91 18.16
C ALA A 5 -5.79 -5.38 17.87
N PRO A 6 -6.76 -6.28 17.65
CA PRO A 6 -6.47 -7.66 17.28
C PRO A 6 -5.60 -7.74 16.01
N ASP A 7 -4.54 -8.53 16.04
CA ASP A 7 -3.61 -8.68 14.91
C ASP A 7 -4.21 -9.58 13.82
N PHE A 8 -3.91 -9.25 12.58
CA PHE A 8 -4.25 -10.08 11.43
C PHE A 8 -3.25 -9.88 10.28
N THR A 9 -3.20 -10.86 9.41
CA THR A 9 -2.26 -10.89 8.28
C THR A 9 -3.02 -11.00 6.96
N ILE A 10 -2.57 -10.26 5.96
CA ILE A 10 -3.01 -10.42 4.57
C ILE A 10 -1.89 -11.09 3.80
N THR A 11 -2.23 -12.17 3.11
CA THR A 11 -1.30 -12.92 2.26
C THR A 11 -1.76 -12.85 0.81
N ASP A 12 -0.83 -12.87 -0.10
CA ASP A 12 -1.11 -13.07 -1.52
C ASP A 12 -1.66 -14.48 -1.75
N SER A 13 -2.83 -14.59 -2.34
CA SER A 13 -3.54 -15.87 -2.51
C SER A 13 -2.83 -16.84 -3.48
N LYS A 14 -1.98 -16.32 -4.38
CA LYS A 14 -1.26 -17.12 -5.38
C LYS A 14 0.10 -17.60 -4.87
N THR A 15 0.80 -16.74 -4.13
CA THR A 15 2.20 -17.00 -3.71
C THR A 15 2.31 -17.36 -2.23
N GLY A 16 1.27 -17.16 -1.43
CA GLY A 16 1.28 -17.29 0.03
C GLY A 16 2.13 -16.24 0.75
N LYS A 17 2.73 -15.30 0.01
CA LYS A 17 3.60 -14.28 0.58
C LYS A 17 2.80 -13.29 1.43
N LYS A 18 3.34 -12.94 2.61
CA LYS A 18 2.77 -11.88 3.45
C LYS A 18 2.82 -10.54 2.74
N ILE A 19 1.66 -9.89 2.56
CA ILE A 19 1.51 -8.53 2.00
C ILE A 19 1.44 -7.49 3.13
N PHE A 20 0.72 -7.83 4.21
CA PHE A 20 0.45 -6.93 5.31
C PHE A 20 0.27 -7.71 6.60
N GLN A 21 0.71 -7.14 7.70
CA GLN A 21 0.35 -7.57 9.06
C GLN A 21 0.18 -6.33 9.92
N LEU A 22 -0.89 -6.27 10.72
CA LEU A 22 -1.21 -5.07 11.49
C LEU A 22 -0.13 -4.78 12.54
N SER A 23 0.41 -5.78 13.19
CA SER A 23 1.47 -5.61 14.18
C SER A 23 2.78 -5.04 13.60
N ASP A 24 3.04 -5.22 12.30
CA ASP A 24 4.18 -4.59 11.62
C ASP A 24 4.04 -3.06 11.52
N LYS A 25 2.84 -2.51 11.78
CA LYS A 25 2.55 -1.07 11.76
C LYS A 25 2.71 -0.40 13.13
N LYS A 26 3.02 -1.15 14.16
CA LYS A 26 3.31 -0.61 15.50
C LYS A 26 4.70 0.01 15.56
N THR A 27 4.87 0.94 16.48
CA THR A 27 6.20 1.44 16.87
C THR A 27 7.06 0.29 17.38
N GLN A 28 8.25 0.13 16.82
CA GLN A 28 9.15 -0.98 17.13
C GLN A 28 10.62 -0.54 17.14
N LYS A 29 11.52 -1.41 17.60
CA LYS A 29 12.96 -1.22 17.47
C LYS A 29 13.45 -1.90 16.20
N ASP A 30 14.33 -1.24 15.44
CA ASP A 30 15.05 -1.89 14.35
C ASP A 30 16.23 -2.73 14.89
N LYS A 31 16.94 -3.37 13.97
CA LYS A 31 18.11 -4.21 14.28
C LYS A 31 19.25 -3.47 15.02
N ASP A 32 19.29 -2.15 14.88
CA ASP A 32 20.31 -1.28 15.48
C ASP A 32 19.78 -0.63 16.79
N GLY A 33 18.60 -1.06 17.28
CA GLY A 33 17.96 -0.57 18.50
C GLY A 33 17.29 0.81 18.37
N LYS A 34 17.27 1.40 17.18
CA LYS A 34 16.64 2.69 16.92
C LYS A 34 15.12 2.54 16.86
N THR A 35 14.41 3.48 17.49
CA THR A 35 12.95 3.50 17.43
C THR A 35 12.45 3.87 16.05
N VAL A 36 11.63 2.98 15.49
CA VAL A 36 10.90 3.19 14.25
C VAL A 36 9.46 3.49 14.61
N PRO A 37 8.98 4.71 14.32
CA PRO A 37 7.61 5.07 14.61
C PRO A 37 6.62 4.19 13.87
N GLY A 38 5.56 3.78 14.53
CA GLY A 38 4.44 3.10 13.92
C GLY A 38 3.63 4.04 13.00
N VAL A 39 2.69 3.46 12.30
CA VAL A 39 1.83 4.13 11.33
C VAL A 39 0.38 4.06 11.80
N TRP A 40 -0.31 5.19 11.80
CA TRP A 40 -1.76 5.23 12.00
C TRP A 40 -2.45 4.36 10.95
N THR A 41 -3.36 3.52 11.36
CA THR A 41 -4.07 2.60 10.46
C THR A 41 -5.58 2.76 10.60
N VAL A 42 -6.26 2.97 9.47
CA VAL A 42 -7.72 2.92 9.38
C VAL A 42 -8.10 1.52 8.91
N LEU A 43 -8.92 0.82 9.69
CA LEU A 43 -9.60 -0.40 9.29
C LEU A 43 -11.06 -0.06 9.01
N ASP A 44 -11.51 -0.30 7.77
CA ASP A 44 -12.87 -0.03 7.34
C ASP A 44 -13.60 -1.35 7.05
N PHE A 45 -14.57 -1.70 7.89
CA PHE A 45 -15.37 -2.92 7.78
C PHE A 45 -16.61 -2.66 6.92
N TRP A 46 -16.71 -3.35 5.80
CA TRP A 46 -17.70 -3.07 4.76
C TRP A 46 -18.11 -4.31 3.97
N ALA A 47 -19.03 -4.15 3.02
CA ALA A 47 -19.33 -5.14 2.00
C ALA A 47 -19.92 -4.48 0.75
N SER A 48 -19.68 -5.05 -0.43
CA SER A 48 -20.20 -4.52 -1.70
C SER A 48 -21.73 -4.56 -1.81
N TRP A 49 -22.36 -5.48 -1.11
CA TRP A 49 -23.83 -5.64 -1.02
C TRP A 49 -24.52 -4.73 0.00
N CYS A 50 -23.75 -4.03 0.86
CA CYS A 50 -24.27 -3.19 1.93
C CYS A 50 -24.58 -1.77 1.39
N PRO A 51 -25.85 -1.30 1.39
CA PRO A 51 -26.18 0.01 0.84
C PRO A 51 -25.55 1.17 1.61
N ASP A 52 -25.49 1.08 2.94
CA ASP A 52 -24.88 2.11 3.78
C ASP A 52 -23.38 2.21 3.55
N CYS A 53 -22.71 1.06 3.41
CA CYS A 53 -21.28 1.02 3.05
C CYS A 53 -21.03 1.68 1.69
N ARG A 54 -21.87 1.38 0.70
CA ARG A 54 -21.74 1.95 -0.65
C ARG A 54 -21.91 3.47 -0.66
N ARG A 55 -22.75 4.00 0.23
CA ARG A 55 -22.91 5.45 0.42
C ARG A 55 -21.70 6.11 1.08
N ASP A 56 -21.02 5.37 1.98
CA ASP A 56 -19.90 5.85 2.79
C ASP A 56 -18.55 5.73 2.06
N MET A 57 -18.40 4.74 1.19
CA MET A 57 -17.14 4.42 0.48
C MET A 57 -16.51 5.59 -0.32
N PRO A 58 -17.25 6.51 -0.96
CA PRO A 58 -16.65 7.71 -1.57
C PRO A 58 -15.89 8.58 -0.56
N MET A 59 -16.36 8.65 0.70
CA MET A 59 -15.66 9.35 1.77
C MET A 59 -14.42 8.58 2.22
N VAL A 60 -14.48 7.24 2.29
CA VAL A 60 -13.31 6.39 2.56
C VAL A 60 -12.25 6.60 1.46
N LYS A 61 -12.68 6.72 0.19
CA LYS A 61 -11.79 7.09 -0.91
C LYS A 61 -11.14 8.46 -0.71
N ALA A 62 -11.92 9.45 -0.31
CA ALA A 62 -11.38 10.79 -0.03
C ALA A 62 -10.36 10.78 1.13
N ILE A 63 -10.59 9.96 2.17
CA ILE A 63 -9.61 9.71 3.24
C ILE A 63 -8.33 9.11 2.66
N TYR A 64 -8.46 8.06 1.85
CA TYR A 64 -7.31 7.42 1.22
C TYR A 64 -6.53 8.39 0.34
N ASP A 65 -7.20 9.10 -0.56
CA ASP A 65 -6.56 10.04 -1.49
C ASP A 65 -5.81 11.15 -0.74
N LYS A 66 -6.37 11.65 0.38
CA LYS A 66 -5.76 12.72 1.18
C LYS A 66 -4.60 12.25 2.05
N TYR A 67 -4.70 11.03 2.60
CA TYR A 67 -3.82 10.60 3.70
C TYR A 67 -2.96 9.37 3.41
N ASN A 68 -3.00 8.76 2.22
CA ASN A 68 -2.27 7.50 1.90
C ASN A 68 -0.75 7.56 2.09
N THR A 69 -0.16 8.76 2.15
CA THR A 69 1.27 8.95 2.46
C THR A 69 1.56 9.05 3.96
N LYS A 70 0.54 9.22 4.79
CA LYS A 70 0.67 9.44 6.25
C LYS A 70 0.06 8.31 7.07
N ILE A 71 -0.92 7.60 6.52
CA ILE A 71 -1.63 6.50 7.21
C ILE A 71 -1.72 5.27 6.32
N GLN A 72 -1.97 4.12 6.94
CA GLN A 72 -2.40 2.92 6.25
C GLN A 72 -3.93 2.86 6.23
N VAL A 73 -4.53 2.55 5.08
CA VAL A 73 -5.95 2.22 4.99
C VAL A 73 -6.08 0.76 4.58
N VAL A 74 -6.94 0.01 5.27
CA VAL A 74 -7.27 -1.38 4.97
C VAL A 74 -8.78 -1.54 4.99
N GLY A 75 -9.36 -1.93 3.87
CA GLY A 75 -10.75 -2.37 3.82
C GLY A 75 -10.86 -3.83 4.28
N VAL A 76 -11.80 -4.10 5.16
CA VAL A 76 -12.12 -5.46 5.61
C VAL A 76 -13.50 -5.80 5.09
N SER A 77 -13.54 -6.57 4.01
CA SER A 77 -14.80 -6.91 3.35
C SER A 77 -15.44 -8.18 3.92
N PHE A 78 -16.77 -8.15 4.03
CA PHE A 78 -17.61 -9.31 4.36
C PHE A 78 -18.33 -9.87 3.13
N ASP A 79 -17.79 -9.66 1.95
CA ASP A 79 -18.26 -10.32 0.74
C ASP A 79 -17.98 -11.83 0.78
N THR A 80 -18.89 -12.61 0.23
CA THR A 80 -18.71 -14.07 0.04
C THR A 80 -18.37 -14.41 -1.40
N ASP A 81 -18.45 -13.44 -2.32
CA ASP A 81 -18.19 -13.60 -3.75
C ASP A 81 -17.02 -12.66 -4.15
N GLU A 82 -15.87 -13.26 -4.42
CA GLU A 82 -14.65 -12.56 -4.78
C GLU A 82 -14.79 -11.74 -6.07
N ALA A 83 -15.49 -12.30 -7.06
CA ALA A 83 -15.65 -11.64 -8.36
C ALA A 83 -16.51 -10.38 -8.24
N LYS A 84 -17.61 -10.45 -7.46
CA LYS A 84 -18.48 -9.29 -7.20
C LYS A 84 -17.74 -8.20 -6.42
N MET A 85 -16.99 -8.58 -5.38
CA MET A 85 -16.18 -7.63 -4.61
C MET A 85 -15.15 -6.93 -5.51
N LYS A 86 -14.36 -7.71 -6.27
CA LYS A 86 -13.35 -7.17 -7.18
C LYS A 86 -13.95 -6.27 -8.27
N LYS A 87 -15.10 -6.67 -8.83
CA LYS A 87 -15.81 -5.83 -9.80
C LYS A 87 -16.21 -4.50 -9.18
N TYR A 88 -16.82 -4.51 -7.99
CA TYR A 88 -17.23 -3.28 -7.30
C TYR A 88 -16.05 -2.36 -7.00
N LEU A 89 -14.92 -2.91 -6.51
CA LEU A 89 -13.69 -2.15 -6.25
C LEU A 89 -13.13 -1.54 -7.54
N GLY A 90 -13.08 -2.30 -8.62
CA GLY A 90 -12.57 -1.86 -9.93
C GLY A 90 -13.45 -0.78 -10.56
N ASP A 91 -14.77 -0.98 -10.61
CA ASP A 91 -15.72 -0.02 -11.18
C ASP A 91 -15.65 1.36 -10.47
N ASN A 92 -15.31 1.39 -9.18
CA ASN A 92 -15.22 2.60 -8.37
C ASN A 92 -13.77 3.08 -8.13
N GLN A 93 -12.77 2.41 -8.69
CA GLN A 93 -11.36 2.73 -8.52
C GLN A 93 -10.90 2.77 -7.06
N TYR A 94 -11.40 1.84 -6.24
CA TYR A 94 -10.99 1.69 -4.85
C TYR A 94 -9.75 0.81 -4.76
N THR A 95 -8.58 1.42 -4.63
CA THR A 95 -7.26 0.79 -4.84
C THR A 95 -6.50 0.46 -3.54
N TRP A 96 -7.01 0.86 -2.38
CA TRP A 96 -6.36 0.54 -1.12
C TRP A 96 -6.47 -0.93 -0.76
N LEU A 97 -5.61 -1.36 0.15
CA LEU A 97 -5.49 -2.75 0.55
C LEU A 97 -6.81 -3.31 1.07
N GLN A 98 -7.17 -4.50 0.60
CA GLN A 98 -8.38 -5.20 1.00
C GLN A 98 -8.05 -6.53 1.68
N TYR A 99 -8.81 -6.87 2.72
CA TYR A 99 -8.84 -8.17 3.36
C TYR A 99 -10.25 -8.76 3.25
N CYS A 100 -10.36 -10.04 2.91
CA CYS A 100 -11.63 -10.74 2.88
C CYS A 100 -11.40 -12.24 3.11
N GLU A 101 -12.20 -12.84 3.99
CA GLU A 101 -12.18 -14.29 4.23
C GLU A 101 -13.16 -15.06 3.29
N PHE A 102 -13.98 -14.35 2.52
CA PHE A 102 -15.03 -14.88 1.66
C PHE A 102 -16.02 -15.82 2.39
N LYS A 103 -16.27 -15.52 3.65
CA LYS A 103 -17.21 -16.20 4.53
C LYS A 103 -18.33 -15.26 4.93
N LYS A 104 -19.45 -15.83 5.38
CA LYS A 104 -20.51 -15.02 5.97
C LYS A 104 -19.97 -14.23 7.16
N TRP A 105 -20.38 -12.99 7.27
CA TRP A 105 -19.89 -12.02 8.25
C TRP A 105 -19.64 -12.61 9.65
N LYS A 106 -20.68 -13.23 10.27
CA LYS A 106 -20.58 -13.79 11.64
C LYS A 106 -19.67 -15.03 11.75
N GLU A 107 -19.24 -15.58 10.63
CA GLU A 107 -18.38 -16.76 10.57
C GLU A 107 -16.89 -16.37 10.48
N THR A 108 -16.60 -15.11 10.09
CA THR A 108 -15.22 -14.63 9.96
C THR A 108 -14.54 -14.47 11.32
N LYS A 109 -13.25 -14.82 11.39
CA LYS A 109 -12.46 -14.61 12.61
C LYS A 109 -12.37 -13.13 12.94
N ILE A 110 -12.11 -12.28 11.94
CA ILE A 110 -11.89 -10.86 12.13
C ILE A 110 -13.14 -10.13 12.65
N SER A 111 -14.35 -10.54 12.28
CA SER A 111 -15.57 -9.93 12.81
C SER A 111 -15.78 -10.22 14.28
N LYS A 112 -15.35 -11.41 14.75
CA LYS A 112 -15.42 -11.81 16.15
C LYS A 112 -14.37 -11.08 16.97
N ASP A 113 -13.14 -11.02 16.48
CA ASP A 113 -12.02 -10.37 17.15
C ASP A 113 -12.28 -8.86 17.36
N TYR A 114 -12.87 -8.19 16.36
CA TYR A 114 -13.21 -6.76 16.40
C TYR A 114 -14.63 -6.48 16.89
N HIS A 115 -15.38 -7.50 17.32
CA HIS A 115 -16.76 -7.38 17.81
C HIS A 115 -17.68 -6.61 16.86
N ILE A 116 -17.57 -6.87 15.55
CA ILE A 116 -18.35 -6.15 14.55
C ILE A 116 -19.83 -6.58 14.64
N SER A 117 -20.67 -5.66 15.03
CA SER A 117 -22.14 -5.84 15.11
C SER A 117 -22.91 -5.11 14.01
N TRP A 118 -22.24 -4.20 13.30
CA TRP A 118 -22.80 -3.36 12.24
C TRP A 118 -21.73 -3.03 11.19
N ILE A 119 -22.14 -2.80 9.93
CA ILE A 119 -21.34 -2.21 8.87
C ILE A 119 -22.11 -1.07 8.16
N PRO A 120 -21.42 0.02 7.75
CA PRO A 120 -19.98 0.23 7.91
C PRO A 120 -19.57 0.47 9.36
N THR A 121 -18.40 0.03 9.73
CA THR A 121 -17.71 0.38 10.98
C THR A 121 -16.24 0.59 10.69
N SER A 122 -15.69 1.71 11.14
CA SER A 122 -14.28 2.00 10.95
C SER A 122 -13.58 2.17 12.30
N TYR A 123 -12.39 1.62 12.42
CA TYR A 123 -11.48 1.81 13.55
C TYR A 123 -10.24 2.57 13.11
N LEU A 124 -9.81 3.52 13.95
CA LEU A 124 -8.51 4.16 13.84
C LEU A 124 -7.58 3.57 14.89
N ILE A 125 -6.47 2.99 14.43
CA ILE A 125 -5.46 2.37 15.27
C ILE A 125 -4.25 3.29 15.30
N ASN A 126 -3.76 3.59 16.50
CA ASN A 126 -2.61 4.46 16.70
C ASN A 126 -1.27 3.72 16.46
N PRO A 127 -0.14 4.45 16.40
CA PRO A 127 1.19 3.85 16.24
C PRO A 127 1.60 2.85 17.33
N GLU A 128 0.96 2.87 18.49
CA GLU A 128 1.18 1.91 19.57
C GLU A 128 0.35 0.63 19.41
N GLY A 129 -0.50 0.56 18.36
CA GLY A 129 -1.35 -0.59 18.06
C GLY A 129 -2.66 -0.63 18.84
N LYS A 130 -3.08 0.48 19.43
CA LYS A 130 -4.34 0.57 20.18
C LYS A 130 -5.44 1.24 19.35
N ILE A 131 -6.68 0.81 19.55
CA ILE A 131 -7.86 1.46 18.96
C ILE A 131 -8.02 2.83 19.60
N ALA A 132 -7.74 3.89 18.85
CA ALA A 132 -7.82 5.27 19.29
C ALA A 132 -9.19 5.92 19.03
N PHE A 133 -9.90 5.44 18.00
CA PHE A 133 -11.21 5.95 17.61
C PHE A 133 -12.03 4.90 16.88
N SER A 134 -13.35 4.95 16.97
CA SER A 134 -14.25 4.12 16.18
C SER A 134 -15.49 4.92 15.78
N THR A 135 -16.01 4.64 14.60
CA THR A 135 -17.21 5.28 14.08
C THR A 135 -17.90 4.40 13.04
N VAL A 136 -19.17 4.70 12.79
CA VAL A 136 -19.98 4.11 11.70
C VAL A 136 -20.15 5.06 10.52
N LYS A 137 -19.42 6.18 10.50
CA LYS A 137 -19.47 7.21 9.46
C LYS A 137 -18.08 7.65 9.05
N ALA A 138 -17.71 7.46 7.80
CA ALA A 138 -16.38 7.85 7.28
C ALA A 138 -16.13 9.37 7.39
N GLU A 139 -17.20 10.20 7.37
CA GLU A 139 -17.05 11.64 7.58
C GLU A 139 -16.50 11.99 8.97
N GLU A 140 -16.91 11.26 10.02
CA GLU A 140 -16.37 11.45 11.37
C GLU A 140 -14.90 10.99 11.44
N MET A 141 -14.55 9.91 10.73
CA MET A 141 -13.17 9.46 10.58
C MET A 141 -12.30 10.53 9.89
N MET A 142 -12.82 11.15 8.82
CA MET A 142 -12.13 12.26 8.14
C MET A 142 -11.86 13.42 9.11
N LYS A 143 -12.88 13.88 9.85
CA LYS A 143 -12.73 14.96 10.85
C LYS A 143 -11.69 14.60 11.92
N LYS A 144 -11.67 13.35 12.38
CA LYS A 144 -10.68 12.88 13.35
C LYS A 144 -9.26 12.90 12.78
N LEU A 145 -9.08 12.45 11.54
CA LEU A 145 -7.79 12.49 10.85
C LEU A 145 -7.32 13.93 10.59
N ASP A 146 -8.22 14.83 10.20
CA ASP A 146 -7.94 16.26 10.02
C ASP A 146 -7.42 16.88 11.31
N SER A 147 -8.06 16.59 12.43
CA SER A 147 -7.63 17.06 13.76
C SER A 147 -6.25 16.53 14.14
N LEU A 148 -5.95 15.26 13.86
CA LEU A 148 -4.64 14.65 14.11
C LEU A 148 -3.56 15.24 13.22
N ASP A 149 -3.88 15.53 11.96
CA ASP A 149 -2.95 16.14 11.02
C ASP A 149 -2.60 17.58 11.42
N GLN A 150 -3.61 18.37 11.80
CA GLN A 150 -3.42 19.73 12.32
C GLN A 150 -2.58 19.74 13.60
N ALA A 151 -2.73 18.73 14.45
CA ALA A 151 -1.91 18.55 15.66
C ALA A 151 -0.49 18.00 15.36
N GLY A 152 -0.15 17.74 14.10
CA GLY A 152 1.15 17.19 13.72
C GLY A 152 1.36 15.73 14.12
N ALA A 153 0.27 15.00 14.47
CA ALA A 153 0.34 13.61 14.88
C ALA A 153 0.44 12.64 13.68
N LEU A 154 -0.07 13.05 12.51
CA LEU A 154 0.06 12.27 11.28
C LEU A 154 1.38 12.62 10.58
N LYS A 155 2.42 11.88 10.89
CA LYS A 155 3.70 12.00 10.20
C LYS A 155 3.66 11.19 8.90
N PRO A 156 4.38 11.63 7.84
CA PRO A 156 4.55 10.78 6.67
C PRO A 156 4.97 9.40 7.12
N ALA A 157 4.22 8.38 6.69
CA ALA A 157 4.59 7.00 6.96
C ALA A 157 6.03 6.86 6.45
N GLN A 158 6.97 6.62 7.36
CA GLN A 158 8.28 6.12 6.96
C GLN A 158 7.97 4.71 6.44
N VAL A 159 7.74 4.62 5.12
CA VAL A 159 7.50 3.33 4.47
C VAL A 159 8.77 2.53 4.64
N GLN A 160 8.85 1.77 5.72
CA GLN A 160 9.83 0.71 5.93
C GLN A 160 9.37 -0.58 5.23
N THR A 161 8.96 -0.49 4.02
CA THR A 161 9.39 -1.49 3.07
C THR A 161 10.80 -1.04 2.71
N ALA A 162 11.80 -1.83 3.07
CA ALA A 162 13.10 -1.71 2.41
C ALA A 162 12.76 -1.78 0.92
N LEU A 163 12.74 -0.59 0.26
CA LEU A 163 12.35 -0.52 -1.13
C LEU A 163 13.27 -1.47 -1.88
N LYS A 164 12.71 -2.37 -2.66
CA LYS A 164 13.46 -3.35 -3.42
C LYS A 164 14.54 -2.63 -4.22
N LYS A 165 15.78 -3.01 -4.05
CA LYS A 165 16.87 -2.55 -4.89
C LYS A 165 16.61 -3.05 -6.31
N VAL A 166 16.39 -2.14 -7.24
CA VAL A 166 16.02 -2.46 -8.62
C VAL A 166 17.13 -2.12 -9.61
N TYR A 167 18.10 -1.31 -9.18
CA TYR A 167 19.22 -0.89 -10.01
C TYR A 167 20.37 -1.88 -9.86
N ASN A 168 20.85 -2.42 -10.99
CA ASN A 168 22.04 -3.25 -11.01
C ASN A 168 23.28 -2.35 -11.18
N GLU A 169 24.10 -2.28 -10.16
CA GLU A 169 25.28 -1.40 -10.09
C GLU A 169 26.49 -1.98 -10.86
N SER A 170 26.40 -3.25 -11.31
CA SER A 170 27.50 -3.98 -11.98
C SER A 170 27.36 -4.03 -13.50
N ILE A 171 26.22 -3.61 -14.05
CA ILE A 171 25.97 -3.64 -15.50
C ILE A 171 26.37 -2.30 -16.12
N ASP A 172 27.04 -2.36 -17.28
CA ASP A 172 27.26 -1.18 -18.09
C ASP A 172 25.92 -0.57 -18.55
N PRO A 173 25.66 0.72 -18.26
CA PRO A 173 24.39 1.36 -18.59
C PRO A 173 24.05 1.34 -20.10
N MET A 174 25.05 1.51 -20.96
CA MET A 174 24.83 1.53 -22.40
C MET A 174 24.52 0.14 -22.94
N ALA A 175 25.22 -0.90 -22.47
CA ALA A 175 24.92 -2.29 -22.82
C ALA A 175 23.50 -2.68 -22.39
N GLN A 176 23.04 -2.23 -21.20
CA GLN A 176 21.67 -2.46 -20.72
C GLN A 176 20.62 -1.78 -21.61
N ILE A 177 20.90 -0.56 -22.07
CA ILE A 177 20.01 0.19 -22.98
C ILE A 177 19.96 -0.49 -24.35
N ASP A 178 21.10 -0.91 -24.90
CA ASP A 178 21.17 -1.58 -26.19
C ASP A 178 20.42 -2.92 -26.19
N GLU A 179 20.54 -3.70 -25.10
CA GLU A 179 19.77 -4.93 -24.92
C GLU A 179 18.27 -4.66 -24.87
N ALA A 180 17.84 -3.63 -24.14
CA ALA A 180 16.44 -3.23 -24.04
C ALA A 180 15.87 -2.76 -25.37
N LEU A 181 16.64 -2.00 -26.15
CA LEU A 181 16.28 -1.56 -27.50
C LEU A 181 16.12 -2.76 -28.46
N ALA A 182 17.02 -3.73 -28.40
CA ALA A 182 16.91 -4.94 -29.20
C ALA A 182 15.64 -5.76 -28.86
N LYS A 183 15.36 -5.93 -27.56
CA LYS A 183 14.13 -6.58 -27.09
C LYS A 183 12.86 -5.83 -27.52
N ALA A 184 12.86 -4.52 -27.35
CA ALA A 184 11.72 -3.66 -27.71
C ALA A 184 11.41 -3.75 -29.21
N ARG A 185 12.43 -3.67 -30.08
CA ARG A 185 12.26 -3.84 -31.53
C ARG A 185 11.66 -5.21 -31.89
N LYS A 186 12.14 -6.28 -31.26
CA LYS A 186 11.62 -7.64 -31.49
C LYS A 186 10.15 -7.78 -31.08
N ASN A 187 9.73 -7.10 -30.03
CA ASN A 187 8.40 -7.24 -29.44
C ASN A 187 7.43 -6.11 -29.85
N GLY A 188 7.83 -5.20 -30.74
CA GLY A 188 7.01 -4.05 -31.14
C GLY A 188 6.70 -3.09 -30.00
N LYS A 189 7.63 -2.94 -29.04
CA LYS A 189 7.49 -2.09 -27.86
C LYS A 189 8.42 -0.88 -27.88
N PHE A 190 8.16 0.05 -27.00
CA PHE A 190 9.07 1.17 -26.71
C PHE A 190 9.93 0.85 -25.48
N VAL A 191 10.99 1.63 -25.25
CA VAL A 191 11.83 1.49 -24.05
C VAL A 191 11.55 2.64 -23.08
N ILE A 192 11.34 2.33 -21.80
CA ILE A 192 11.38 3.30 -20.71
C ILE A 192 12.66 3.06 -19.91
N CYS A 193 13.56 4.05 -19.89
CA CYS A 193 14.74 4.07 -19.05
C CYS A 193 14.47 4.92 -17.80
N GLN A 194 14.31 4.29 -16.66
CA GLN A 194 14.32 4.99 -15.37
C GLN A 194 15.77 5.14 -14.90
N VAL A 195 16.35 6.32 -15.10
CA VAL A 195 17.72 6.60 -14.64
C VAL A 195 17.71 6.99 -13.17
N GLY A 196 18.52 6.32 -12.36
CA GLY A 196 18.57 6.54 -10.91
C GLY A 196 19.58 5.62 -10.23
N GLY A 197 19.31 5.29 -8.96
CA GLY A 197 20.18 4.36 -8.21
C GLY A 197 19.50 3.88 -6.92
N ASN A 198 20.05 2.82 -6.33
CA ASN A 198 19.56 2.26 -5.07
C ASN A 198 19.70 3.22 -3.87
N TRP A 199 20.44 4.32 -4.03
CA TRP A 199 20.61 5.42 -3.09
C TRP A 199 19.48 6.46 -3.17
N CYS A 200 18.63 6.39 -4.19
CA CYS A 200 17.58 7.38 -4.47
C CYS A 200 16.22 6.86 -3.97
N PRO A 201 15.72 7.31 -2.81
CA PRO A 201 14.45 6.81 -2.27
C PRO A 201 13.26 7.05 -3.19
N TRP A 202 13.23 8.18 -3.91
CA TRP A 202 12.16 8.50 -4.85
C TRP A 202 12.18 7.60 -6.09
N CYS A 203 13.37 7.26 -6.57
CA CYS A 203 13.52 6.33 -7.68
C CYS A 203 12.97 4.93 -7.32
N LEU A 204 13.30 4.46 -6.12
CA LEU A 204 12.81 3.17 -5.62
C LEU A 204 11.29 3.20 -5.33
N LYS A 205 10.76 4.32 -4.82
CA LYS A 205 9.30 4.50 -4.64
C LYS A 205 8.56 4.49 -5.97
N PHE A 206 9.12 5.13 -7.00
CA PHE A 206 8.51 5.13 -8.33
C PHE A 206 8.52 3.73 -8.95
N ALA A 207 9.63 3.00 -8.84
CA ALA A 207 9.71 1.61 -9.30
C ALA A 207 8.69 0.72 -8.57
N ASP A 208 8.57 0.86 -7.26
CA ASP A 208 7.59 0.14 -6.44
C ASP A 208 6.13 0.48 -6.84
N PHE A 209 5.86 1.75 -7.14
CA PHE A 209 4.56 2.19 -7.66
C PHE A 209 4.23 1.54 -9.01
N VAL A 210 5.18 1.54 -9.95
CA VAL A 210 5.00 0.90 -11.26
C VAL A 210 4.77 -0.61 -11.11
N GLU A 211 5.50 -1.27 -10.20
CA GLU A 211 5.36 -2.72 -9.94
C GLU A 211 4.00 -3.06 -9.31
N LYS A 212 3.49 -2.23 -8.38
CA LYS A 212 2.30 -2.54 -7.56
C LYS A 212 0.98 -1.99 -8.11
N ASN A 213 1.01 -0.91 -8.88
CA ASN A 213 -0.21 -0.36 -9.47
C ASN A 213 -0.64 -1.21 -10.67
N VAL A 214 -1.74 -1.93 -10.54
CA VAL A 214 -2.21 -2.90 -11.54
C VAL A 214 -2.38 -2.28 -12.92
N ALA A 215 -2.98 -1.08 -13.01
CA ALA A 215 -3.23 -0.41 -14.29
C ALA A 215 -1.93 0.06 -14.94
N VAL A 216 -1.04 0.70 -14.16
CA VAL A 216 0.26 1.18 -14.63
C VAL A 216 1.16 0.01 -15.01
N ASN A 217 1.23 -1.03 -14.16
CA ASN A 217 2.02 -2.23 -14.42
C ASN A 217 1.58 -2.91 -15.72
N LYS A 218 0.26 -3.08 -15.90
CA LYS A 218 -0.28 -3.66 -17.15
C LYS A 218 0.10 -2.82 -18.36
N MET A 219 -0.14 -1.52 -18.32
CA MET A 219 0.17 -0.59 -19.42
C MET A 219 1.67 -0.61 -19.76
N VAL A 220 2.53 -0.57 -18.74
CA VAL A 220 3.98 -0.63 -18.93
C VAL A 220 4.40 -1.97 -19.54
N ASN A 221 3.92 -3.10 -19.01
CA ASN A 221 4.27 -4.42 -19.52
C ASN A 221 3.73 -4.68 -20.93
N ASP A 222 2.57 -4.13 -21.29
CA ASP A 222 1.98 -4.34 -22.62
C ASP A 222 2.73 -3.56 -23.71
N HIS A 223 3.25 -2.35 -23.41
CA HIS A 223 3.74 -1.43 -24.43
C HIS A 223 5.23 -1.08 -24.33
N PHE A 224 5.89 -1.40 -23.22
CA PHE A 224 7.26 -0.97 -22.96
C PHE A 224 8.16 -2.08 -22.46
N GLU A 225 9.44 -2.01 -22.81
CA GLU A 225 10.54 -2.64 -22.09
C GLU A 225 11.01 -1.63 -21.03
N TYR A 226 10.70 -1.90 -19.74
CA TYR A 226 11.00 -1.00 -18.65
C TYR A 226 12.27 -1.42 -17.93
N ILE A 227 13.27 -0.56 -17.94
CA ILE A 227 14.59 -0.83 -17.35
C ILE A 227 15.00 0.23 -16.32
N HIS A 228 15.80 -0.21 -15.35
CA HIS A 228 16.36 0.65 -14.31
C HIS A 228 17.85 0.83 -14.56
N VAL A 229 18.21 2.00 -15.09
CA VAL A 229 19.59 2.33 -15.45
C VAL A 229 20.29 2.98 -14.26
N ASN A 230 21.35 2.34 -13.75
CA ASN A 230 22.07 2.84 -12.58
C ASN A 230 22.87 4.10 -12.91
N TYR A 231 22.77 5.10 -12.02
CA TYR A 231 23.57 6.33 -12.06
C TYR A 231 24.26 6.52 -10.71
N ASN A 232 25.58 6.58 -10.71
CA ASN A 232 26.37 6.80 -9.52
C ASN A 232 26.45 8.30 -9.16
N ARG A 233 26.03 8.64 -7.94
CA ARG A 233 26.00 10.02 -7.45
C ARG A 233 27.40 10.61 -7.21
N ARG A 234 28.43 9.77 -7.01
CA ARG A 234 29.81 10.17 -6.76
C ARG A 234 30.72 9.57 -7.82
N LYS A 235 31.55 10.41 -8.43
CA LYS A 235 32.72 9.89 -9.14
C LYS A 235 33.60 9.17 -8.12
N THR A 236 33.94 7.92 -8.36
CA THR A 236 34.98 7.22 -7.62
C THR A 236 36.33 7.75 -8.07
N ALA A 237 37.32 7.75 -7.18
CA ALA A 237 38.70 8.10 -7.56
C ALA A 237 39.16 7.11 -8.64
N GLY A 238 39.24 7.57 -9.90
CA GLY A 238 39.49 6.73 -11.07
C GLY A 238 38.55 7.00 -12.25
N ASP A 239 37.41 7.62 -12.04
CA ASP A 239 36.57 8.17 -13.10
C ASP A 239 37.26 9.44 -13.67
N ALA A 240 38.34 9.23 -14.43
CA ALA A 240 38.94 10.30 -15.19
C ALA A 240 37.96 10.79 -16.24
N ALA A 241 37.94 12.09 -16.41
CA ALA A 241 37.13 12.97 -17.23
C ALA A 241 36.70 12.41 -18.58
#